data_24124545955648cc951e6e1fdcbe1e84
#
_entry.id   24124545955648cc951e6e1fdcbe1e84
#
_cell.length_a   1.000
_cell.length_b   1.000
_cell.length_c   1.000
_cell.angle_alpha   90.00
_cell.angle_beta   90.00
_cell.angle_gamma   90.00
#
_symmetry.space_group_name_H-M   'P 1'
#
loop_
_entity.id
_entity.type
_entity.pdbx_description
1 polymer ?
#
loop_
_entity_poly.entity_id
_entity_poly.type
_entity_poly.pdbx_seq_one_letter_code
_entity_poly.pdbx_strand_id
1 'polypeptide(L)'
;MALRRRITGGVLAAVLLACAAVAWAETPRRVVVKVMVSHALDAKGAIDPRGRELNAFLKPQFRYGGLKVLQEESLDLALDEVGTLKLPNGRKFRVRPLDIGPEGVLLSVSVQGTLWTDMRVRNGHLVVIGAERFEEGKLVIGVEPHF
;
A
#
# COMPACT_ATOMS: atom_id res chain seq x y z
N MET A 1 -69.42 -56.96 6.80
CA MET A 1 -67.98 -57.08 6.45
C MET A 1 -67.35 -55.66 6.38
N ALA A 2 -66.58 -55.33 7.33
CA ALA A 2 -65.96 -54.03 7.35
C ALA A 2 -64.54 -54.14 6.75
N LEU A 3 -64.30 -53.54 5.61
CA LEU A 3 -62.98 -53.47 5.04
C LEU A 3 -62.22 -52.29 5.72
N ARG A 4 -61.33 -52.64 6.61
CA ARG A 4 -60.42 -51.64 7.19
C ARG A 4 -59.31 -51.38 6.16
N ARG A 5 -59.40 -50.30 5.45
CA ARG A 5 -58.27 -49.75 4.75
C ARG A 5 -57.34 -49.09 5.76
N ARG A 6 -56.22 -49.71 6.01
CA ARG A 6 -55.11 -49.05 6.72
C ARG A 6 -54.41 -48.14 5.75
N ILE A 7 -54.60 -46.85 5.95
CA ILE A 7 -53.78 -45.85 5.28
C ILE A 7 -52.47 -45.75 6.05
N THR A 8 -51.44 -46.38 5.52
CA THR A 8 -50.06 -46.16 6.00
C THR A 8 -49.63 -44.81 5.44
N GLY A 9 -49.70 -43.81 6.30
CA GLY A 9 -49.13 -42.51 6.01
C GLY A 9 -47.60 -42.61 5.96
N GLY A 10 -47.07 -42.55 4.75
CA GLY A 10 -45.65 -42.37 4.56
C GLY A 10 -45.27 -40.97 5.00
N VAL A 11 -44.54 -40.89 6.11
CA VAL A 11 -43.90 -39.66 6.47
C VAL A 11 -42.72 -39.48 5.53
N LEU A 12 -42.89 -38.63 4.52
CA LEU A 12 -41.78 -38.12 3.76
C LEU A 12 -41.02 -37.16 4.63
N ALA A 13 -39.98 -37.68 5.26
CA ALA A 13 -38.95 -36.81 5.88
C ALA A 13 -38.18 -36.13 4.76
N ALA A 14 -38.58 -34.92 4.42
CA ALA A 14 -37.80 -34.03 3.57
C ALA A 14 -36.58 -33.61 4.41
N VAL A 15 -35.50 -34.33 4.21
CA VAL A 15 -34.17 -33.88 4.72
C VAL A 15 -33.77 -32.71 3.83
N LEU A 16 -34.06 -31.50 4.29
CA LEU A 16 -33.47 -30.28 3.78
C LEU A 16 -31.98 -30.33 4.14
N LEU A 17 -31.16 -30.83 3.20
CA LEU A 17 -29.73 -30.57 3.23
C LEU A 17 -29.56 -29.07 2.99
N ALA A 18 -29.50 -28.32 4.09
CA ALA A 18 -28.98 -26.97 4.06
C ALA A 18 -27.49 -27.10 3.76
N CYS A 19 -27.14 -27.02 2.46
CA CYS A 19 -25.78 -26.73 2.06
C CYS A 19 -25.46 -25.33 2.59
N ALA A 20 -24.93 -25.29 3.79
CA ALA A 20 -24.25 -24.10 4.28
C ALA A 20 -23.02 -23.95 3.37
N ALA A 21 -23.16 -23.17 2.31
CA ALA A 21 -22.03 -22.67 1.56
C ALA A 21 -21.25 -21.81 2.54
N VAL A 22 -20.21 -22.41 3.15
CA VAL A 22 -19.21 -21.66 3.87
C VAL A 22 -18.51 -20.83 2.81
N ALA A 23 -18.99 -19.61 2.60
CA ALA A 23 -18.27 -18.63 1.84
C ALA A 23 -16.96 -18.38 2.60
N TRP A 24 -15.89 -18.94 2.10
CA TRP A 24 -14.55 -18.60 2.53
C TRP A 24 -14.37 -17.16 2.13
N ALA A 25 -14.59 -16.24 3.07
CA ALA A 25 -14.25 -14.84 2.88
C ALA A 25 -12.72 -14.81 2.77
N GLU A 26 -12.23 -14.65 1.55
CA GLU A 26 -10.82 -14.41 1.33
C GLU A 26 -10.46 -13.15 2.12
N THR A 27 -9.47 -13.26 2.98
CA THR A 27 -8.92 -12.10 3.68
C THR A 27 -8.38 -11.15 2.61
N PRO A 28 -8.89 -9.92 2.52
CA PRO A 28 -8.41 -8.99 1.50
C PRO A 28 -6.92 -8.81 1.64
N ARG A 29 -6.20 -8.93 0.53
CA ARG A 29 -4.76 -8.70 0.49
C ARG A 29 -4.47 -7.27 0.87
N ARG A 30 -3.52 -7.08 1.74
CA ARG A 30 -3.12 -5.77 2.25
C ARG A 30 -1.66 -5.50 1.97
N VAL A 31 -1.36 -4.24 1.77
CA VAL A 31 0.00 -3.75 1.58
C VAL A 31 0.24 -2.65 2.59
N VAL A 32 1.28 -2.78 3.39
CA VAL A 32 1.76 -1.69 4.24
C VAL A 32 2.78 -0.90 3.44
N VAL A 33 2.43 0.32 3.09
CA VAL A 33 3.29 1.24 2.35
C VAL A 33 3.93 2.20 3.34
N LYS A 34 5.23 2.06 3.55
CA LYS A 34 6.00 3.02 4.34
C LYS A 34 6.44 4.17 3.45
N VAL A 35 6.07 5.37 3.85
CA VAL A 35 6.41 6.60 3.12
C VAL A 35 7.30 7.46 4.00
N MET A 36 8.45 7.84 3.48
CA MET A 36 9.38 8.75 4.13
C MET A 36 9.57 9.98 3.25
N VAL A 37 9.22 11.13 3.79
CA VAL A 37 9.41 12.42 3.12
C VAL A 37 10.60 13.11 3.75
N SER A 38 11.61 13.40 2.95
CA SER A 38 12.88 13.95 3.40
C SER A 38 13.24 15.20 2.62
N HIS A 39 13.96 16.10 3.27
CA HIS A 39 14.54 17.28 2.67
C HIS A 39 16.04 17.04 2.46
N ALA A 40 16.46 16.92 1.22
CA ALA A 40 17.86 16.87 0.84
C ALA A 40 18.36 18.30 0.67
N LEU A 41 19.26 18.71 1.57
CA LEU A 41 19.79 20.08 1.63
C LEU A 41 20.93 20.27 0.64
N ASP A 42 20.96 21.40 -0.06
CA ASP A 42 22.09 21.77 -0.94
C ASP A 42 23.35 22.08 -0.11
N ALA A 43 23.17 22.77 1.01
CA ALA A 43 24.24 23.10 1.93
C ALA A 43 24.72 21.89 2.74
N LYS A 44 26.01 21.94 3.16
CA LYS A 44 26.57 20.92 4.03
C LYS A 44 25.83 20.88 5.38
N GLY A 45 25.37 19.69 5.76
CA GLY A 45 24.64 19.47 7.00
C GLY A 45 24.70 18.02 7.46
N ALA A 46 24.04 17.74 8.57
CA ALA A 46 23.96 16.39 9.13
C ALA A 46 23.03 15.49 8.31
N ILE A 47 23.30 14.20 8.35
CA ILE A 47 22.40 13.17 7.82
C ILE A 47 21.54 12.66 8.98
N ASP A 48 20.22 12.80 8.86
CA ASP A 48 19.28 12.31 9.85
C ASP A 48 19.41 10.77 9.96
N PRO A 49 19.62 10.20 11.15
CA PRO A 49 19.75 8.75 11.33
C PRO A 49 18.55 7.95 10.82
N ARG A 50 17.35 8.51 10.87
CA ARG A 50 16.13 7.89 10.36
C ARG A 50 16.14 7.72 8.83
N GLY A 51 16.90 8.58 8.14
CA GLY A 51 17.06 8.56 6.70
C GLY A 51 18.31 7.83 6.22
N ARG A 52 18.99 7.04 7.05
CA ARG A 52 20.26 6.39 6.69
C ARG A 52 20.15 5.50 5.48
N GLU A 53 19.13 4.67 5.40
CA GLU A 53 18.88 3.78 4.25
C GLU A 53 18.57 4.59 2.99
N LEU A 54 17.71 5.59 3.12
CA LEU A 54 17.39 6.52 2.04
C LEU A 54 18.64 7.27 1.55
N ASN A 55 19.48 7.73 2.47
CA ASN A 55 20.74 8.40 2.14
C ASN A 55 21.68 7.49 1.34
N ALA A 56 21.82 6.24 1.75
CA ALA A 56 22.63 5.26 1.03
C ALA A 56 22.13 5.02 -0.40
N PHE A 57 20.81 5.04 -0.59
CA PHE A 57 20.19 4.93 -1.89
C PHE A 57 20.37 6.18 -2.76
N LEU A 58 20.24 7.36 -2.18
CA LEU A 58 20.28 8.64 -2.90
C LEU A 58 21.70 9.09 -3.25
N LYS A 59 22.66 8.86 -2.37
CA LYS A 59 24.01 9.40 -2.49
C LYS A 59 24.72 9.15 -3.82
N PRO A 60 24.59 7.95 -4.46
CA PRO A 60 25.16 7.70 -5.77
C PRO A 60 24.48 8.46 -6.93
N GLN A 61 23.25 8.92 -6.74
CA GLN A 61 22.40 9.47 -7.80
C GLN A 61 22.22 10.99 -7.71
N PHE A 62 22.31 11.54 -6.49
CA PHE A 62 22.04 12.95 -6.24
C PHE A 62 23.19 13.59 -5.43
N ARG A 63 23.43 14.86 -5.73
CA ARG A 63 24.36 15.68 -4.94
C ARG A 63 23.56 16.49 -3.92
N TYR A 64 23.85 16.28 -2.65
CA TYR A 64 23.30 17.06 -1.56
C TYR A 64 24.27 17.03 -0.37
N GLY A 65 24.17 18.03 0.50
CA GLY A 65 25.09 18.18 1.63
C GLY A 65 24.53 17.66 2.96
N GLY A 66 23.23 17.51 3.08
CA GLY A 66 22.54 17.01 4.27
C GLY A 66 21.19 16.42 3.94
N LEU A 67 20.64 15.63 4.86
CA LEU A 67 19.34 14.99 4.72
C LEU A 67 18.58 15.09 6.04
N LYS A 68 17.36 15.64 5.96
CA LYS A 68 16.46 15.77 7.10
C LYS A 68 15.15 15.05 6.81
N VAL A 69 14.77 14.10 7.63
CA VAL A 69 13.47 13.44 7.53
C VAL A 69 12.39 14.35 8.11
N LEU A 70 11.39 14.69 7.30
CA LEU A 70 10.29 15.58 7.67
C LEU A 70 9.05 14.82 8.09
N GLN A 71 8.76 13.70 7.44
CA GLN A 71 7.58 12.87 7.71
C GLN A 71 7.92 11.39 7.52
N GLU A 72 7.34 10.57 8.37
CA GLU A 72 7.31 9.10 8.24
C GLU A 72 5.89 8.64 8.48
N GLU A 73 5.33 7.92 7.51
CA GLU A 73 3.98 7.38 7.60
C GLU A 73 3.97 5.92 7.15
N SER A 74 3.16 5.11 7.82
CA SER A 74 2.86 3.75 7.39
C SER A 74 1.38 3.67 7.02
N LEU A 75 1.10 3.40 5.75
CA LEU A 75 -0.25 3.30 5.21
C LEU A 75 -0.60 1.83 5.02
N ASP A 76 -1.56 1.32 5.79
CA ASP A 76 -2.07 -0.04 5.64
C ASP A 76 -3.25 -0.02 4.67
N LEU A 77 -3.04 -0.49 3.45
CA LEU A 77 -3.97 -0.35 2.34
C LEU A 77 -4.40 -1.72 1.81
N ALA A 78 -5.70 -1.87 1.59
CA ALA A 78 -6.22 -2.96 0.75
C ALA A 78 -5.95 -2.66 -0.73
N LEU A 79 -6.07 -3.67 -1.60
CA LEU A 79 -6.03 -3.44 -3.04
C LEU A 79 -7.11 -2.44 -3.44
N ASP A 80 -6.78 -1.52 -4.32
CA ASP A 80 -7.60 -0.41 -4.81
C ASP A 80 -7.94 0.68 -3.79
N GLU A 81 -7.52 0.55 -2.55
CA GLU A 81 -7.65 1.59 -1.53
C GLU A 81 -6.60 2.69 -1.73
N VAL A 82 -7.04 3.94 -1.68
CA VAL A 82 -6.17 5.11 -1.83
C VAL A 82 -5.69 5.59 -0.48
N GLY A 83 -4.38 5.59 -0.28
CA GLY A 83 -3.73 6.27 0.83
C GLY A 83 -3.33 7.68 0.41
N THR A 84 -3.58 8.67 1.25
CA THR A 84 -3.26 10.07 0.98
C THR A 84 -2.40 10.64 2.09
N LEU A 85 -1.37 11.37 1.71
CA LEU A 85 -0.47 12.07 2.61
C LEU A 85 -0.29 13.51 2.14
N LYS A 86 -0.43 14.46 3.07
CA LYS A 86 -0.14 15.87 2.78
C LYS A 86 1.36 16.10 2.93
N LEU A 87 1.98 16.57 1.86
CA LEU A 87 3.41 16.89 1.83
C LEU A 87 3.70 18.26 2.46
N PRO A 88 4.96 18.50 2.90
CA PRO A 88 5.36 19.80 3.47
C PRO A 88 5.19 21.00 2.53
N ASN A 89 5.19 20.76 1.22
CA ASN A 89 4.94 21.79 0.20
C ASN A 89 3.44 22.05 -0.06
N GLY A 90 2.55 21.44 0.71
CA GLY A 90 1.09 21.58 0.58
C GLY A 90 0.45 20.69 -0.49
N ARG A 91 1.25 20.00 -1.30
CA ARG A 91 0.74 19.05 -2.30
C ARG A 91 0.32 17.74 -1.66
N LYS A 92 -0.60 17.01 -2.31
CA LYS A 92 -1.05 15.70 -1.85
C LYS A 92 -0.28 14.60 -2.57
N PHE A 93 0.26 13.68 -1.80
CA PHE A 93 0.78 12.40 -2.26
C PHE A 93 -0.29 11.34 -2.11
N ARG A 94 -0.52 10.54 -3.15
CA ARG A 94 -1.48 9.44 -3.14
C ARG A 94 -0.82 8.17 -3.63
N VAL A 95 -1.14 7.07 -2.97
CA VAL A 95 -0.70 5.73 -3.36
C VAL A 95 -1.87 4.77 -3.32
N ARG A 96 -1.98 3.93 -4.33
CA ARG A 96 -3.03 2.92 -4.44
C ARG A 96 -2.42 1.60 -4.92
N PRO A 97 -2.46 0.53 -4.11
CA PRO A 97 -2.07 -0.80 -4.56
C PRO A 97 -3.10 -1.32 -5.57
N LEU A 98 -2.63 -1.75 -6.74
CA LEU A 98 -3.49 -2.25 -7.81
C LEU A 98 -3.49 -3.77 -7.89
N ASP A 99 -2.34 -4.39 -7.68
CA ASP A 99 -2.15 -5.83 -7.83
C ASP A 99 -0.93 -6.30 -7.05
N ILE A 100 -0.98 -7.53 -6.54
CA ILE A 100 0.15 -8.19 -5.88
C ILE A 100 0.46 -9.45 -6.68
N GLY A 101 1.67 -9.50 -7.24
CA GLY A 101 2.14 -10.62 -8.02
C GLY A 101 3.52 -11.12 -7.58
N PRO A 102 4.05 -12.17 -8.24
CA PRO A 102 5.37 -12.72 -7.92
C PRO A 102 6.51 -11.73 -8.13
N GLU A 103 6.32 -10.74 -8.98
CA GLU A 103 7.31 -9.69 -9.27
C GLU A 103 7.19 -8.45 -8.38
N GLY A 104 6.26 -8.46 -7.45
CA GLY A 104 6.02 -7.36 -6.52
C GLY A 104 4.59 -6.82 -6.58
N VAL A 105 4.38 -5.71 -5.89
CA VAL A 105 3.12 -4.98 -5.89
C VAL A 105 3.14 -3.92 -6.98
N LEU A 106 2.03 -3.80 -7.71
CA LEU A 106 1.80 -2.69 -8.64
C LEU A 106 1.17 -1.55 -7.85
N LEU A 107 1.88 -0.44 -7.75
CA LEU A 107 1.43 0.77 -7.07
C LEU A 107 1.15 1.86 -8.08
N SER A 108 -0.03 2.46 -7.99
CA SER A 108 -0.31 3.74 -8.64
C SER A 108 0.04 4.85 -7.67
N VAL A 109 0.92 5.73 -8.08
CA VAL A 109 1.47 6.80 -7.25
C VAL A 109 1.26 8.14 -7.93
N SER A 110 0.81 9.12 -7.18
CA SER A 110 0.66 10.47 -7.69
C SER A 110 1.12 11.53 -6.69
N VAL A 111 1.73 12.57 -7.22
CA VAL A 111 1.97 13.82 -6.50
C VAL A 111 1.18 14.91 -7.21
N GLN A 112 0.29 15.56 -6.51
CA GLN A 112 -0.61 16.56 -7.06
C GLN A 112 0.12 17.60 -7.91
N GLY A 113 -0.29 17.73 -9.17
CA GLY A 113 0.24 18.73 -10.10
C GLY A 113 1.63 18.42 -10.68
N THR A 114 2.24 17.29 -10.35
CA THR A 114 3.63 17.00 -10.72
C THR A 114 3.83 15.65 -11.38
N LEU A 115 3.33 14.59 -10.76
CA LEU A 115 3.62 13.21 -11.14
C LEU A 115 2.39 12.34 -11.02
N TRP A 116 2.24 11.47 -11.99
CA TRP A 116 1.37 10.31 -11.91
C TRP A 116 2.03 9.15 -12.63
N THR A 117 2.25 8.04 -11.93
CA THR A 117 2.90 6.87 -12.51
C THR A 117 2.45 5.58 -11.82
N ASP A 118 2.51 4.49 -12.56
CA ASP A 118 2.37 3.15 -12.02
C ASP A 118 3.74 2.49 -11.97
N MET A 119 4.04 1.81 -10.89
CA MET A 119 5.31 1.13 -10.71
C MET A 119 5.15 -0.21 -10.02
N ARG A 120 5.95 -1.17 -10.40
CA ARG A 120 6.02 -2.47 -9.73
C ARG A 120 7.22 -2.49 -8.79
N VAL A 121 6.95 -2.73 -7.52
CA VAL A 121 7.96 -2.69 -6.47
C VAL A 121 7.98 -4.03 -5.73
N ARG A 122 9.16 -4.59 -5.56
CA ARG A 122 9.35 -5.82 -4.79
C ARG A 122 9.11 -5.59 -3.31
N ASN A 123 8.70 -6.64 -2.62
CA ASN A 123 8.49 -6.62 -1.18
C ASN A 123 9.73 -6.13 -0.43
N GLY A 124 9.58 -5.11 0.40
CA GLY A 124 10.66 -4.55 1.20
C GLY A 124 11.69 -3.69 0.47
N HIS A 125 11.48 -3.42 -0.84
CA HIS A 125 12.38 -2.57 -1.60
C HIS A 125 12.00 -1.10 -1.55
N LEU A 126 12.99 -0.27 -1.30
CA LEU A 126 12.84 1.19 -1.31
C LEU A 126 12.89 1.72 -2.73
N VAL A 127 11.91 2.56 -3.08
CA VAL A 127 11.87 3.31 -4.33
C VAL A 127 11.74 4.79 -4.01
N VAL A 128 12.45 5.62 -4.75
CA VAL A 128 12.37 7.07 -4.62
C VAL A 128 11.49 7.64 -5.73
N ILE A 129 10.51 8.44 -5.31
CA ILE A 129 9.54 9.06 -6.18
C ILE A 129 9.69 10.58 -6.07
N GLY A 130 10.11 11.19 -7.12
CA GLY A 130 10.24 12.63 -7.19
C GLY A 130 11.41 13.20 -6.38
N ALA A 131 11.93 14.28 -6.89
CA ALA A 131 12.92 15.11 -6.23
C ALA A 131 12.65 16.55 -6.68
N GLU A 132 11.56 17.11 -6.16
CA GLU A 132 11.18 18.47 -6.47
C GLU A 132 11.99 19.46 -5.65
N ARG A 133 12.21 20.62 -6.25
CA ARG A 133 12.83 21.71 -5.51
C ARG A 133 11.94 22.15 -4.36
N PHE A 134 12.52 22.22 -3.17
CA PHE A 134 11.84 22.59 -1.95
C PHE A 134 12.82 23.41 -1.08
N GLU A 135 12.48 24.67 -0.82
CA GLU A 135 13.36 25.59 -0.10
C GLU A 135 14.80 25.59 -0.66
N GLU A 136 15.80 25.37 0.20
CA GLU A 136 17.21 25.32 -0.20
C GLU A 136 17.69 23.89 -0.53
N GLY A 137 16.89 23.14 -1.23
CA GLY A 137 17.19 21.75 -1.58
C GLY A 137 16.09 21.08 -2.37
N LYS A 138 15.92 19.81 -2.12
CA LYS A 138 14.92 18.96 -2.80
C LYS A 138 14.09 18.19 -1.78
N LEU A 139 12.81 18.06 -2.08
CA LEU A 139 11.89 17.19 -1.37
C LEU A 139 11.94 15.80 -2.01
N VAL A 140 12.31 14.79 -1.25
CA VAL A 140 12.47 13.41 -1.71
C VAL A 140 11.46 12.54 -1.01
N ILE A 141 10.74 11.72 -1.76
CA ILE A 141 9.75 10.80 -1.26
C ILE A 141 10.25 9.37 -1.47
N GLY A 142 10.53 8.68 -0.38
CA GLY A 142 10.86 7.26 -0.37
C GLY A 142 9.62 6.41 -0.09
N VAL A 143 9.41 5.37 -0.86
CA VAL A 143 8.28 4.43 -0.72
C VAL A 143 8.80 3.02 -0.63
N GLU A 144 8.37 2.30 0.39
CA GLU A 144 8.78 0.91 0.65
C GLU A 144 7.54 0.08 0.98
N PRO A 145 7.09 -0.80 0.07
CA PRO A 145 5.94 -1.67 0.32
C PRO A 145 6.33 -2.93 1.08
N HIS A 146 5.43 -3.37 1.96
CA HIS A 146 5.50 -4.65 2.65
C HIS A 146 4.17 -5.40 2.49
N PHE A 147 4.25 -6.64 2.00
CA PHE A 147 3.08 -7.46 1.73
C PHE A 147 3.37 -8.96 1.83
#